data_c4bb7eb737c1c1d688e4b847fd23642b
#
_entry.id   c4bb7eb737c1c1d688e4b847fd23642b
#
_cell.length_a   1.000
_cell.length_b   1.000
_cell.length_c   1.000
_cell.angle_alpha   90.00
_cell.angle_beta   90.00
_cell.angle_gamma   90.00
#
_symmetry.space_group_name_H-M   'P 1'
#
loop_
_entity.id
_entity.type
_entity.pdbx_description
1 polymer ?
#
loop_
_entity_poly.entity_id
_entity_poly.type
_entity_poly.pdbx_seq_one_letter_code
_entity_poly.pdbx_strand_id
1 'polypeptide(L)'
;MDTRINIAVIVGVVFVLAFAVTLTQFENQVESQEIDYEVSEKLITHWLEKYDPSEQTISVTGSATASSEPDTLIVILGVESEAKTANESLSKNSASLNSVISSLSNSGISEDDVQTSNFSIYPLYDSIKDSDGNWQQILTGYRVSNILSIQTEKIDSAGDIIDAAVSSGANRVDNVSFQLSDDKLQQISDNLIADAINDATQKAEKALVPLKQKIVGVKSVIIHDNVMPYYDSPMRASFDGFAESSMKSAPIMSGDEEITTNVSVVFYISQQ
;
A
#
# COMPACT_ATOMS: atom_id res chain seq x y z
N MET A 1 18.83 35.62 -40.72
CA MET A 1 19.27 34.21 -40.88
C MET A 1 19.74 33.76 -39.51
N ASP A 2 18.78 33.30 -38.69
CA ASP A 2 18.98 33.13 -37.24
C ASP A 2 19.61 31.78 -36.92
N THR A 3 20.82 31.85 -36.42
CA THR A 3 21.63 30.71 -35.97
C THR A 3 21.23 30.33 -34.53
N ARG A 4 19.96 29.98 -34.30
CA ARG A 4 19.53 29.30 -33.07
C ARG A 4 19.12 27.86 -33.38
N ILE A 5 20.11 27.05 -33.73
CA ILE A 5 19.95 25.61 -33.73
C ILE A 5 19.83 25.21 -32.25
N ASN A 6 18.63 24.73 -31.85
CA ASN A 6 18.33 24.33 -30.51
C ASN A 6 19.30 23.23 -30.04
N ILE A 7 19.97 23.48 -28.91
CA ILE A 7 20.96 22.57 -28.30
C ILE A 7 20.38 21.14 -28.09
N ALA A 8 19.07 21.01 -27.89
CA ALA A 8 18.39 19.72 -27.76
C ALA A 8 18.42 18.87 -29.04
N VAL A 9 18.34 19.53 -30.23
CA VAL A 9 18.43 18.83 -31.52
C VAL A 9 19.87 18.36 -31.76
N ILE A 10 20.85 19.17 -31.35
CA ILE A 10 22.27 18.80 -31.46
C ILE A 10 22.61 17.63 -30.54
N VAL A 11 22.07 17.59 -29.31
CA VAL A 11 22.29 16.47 -28.37
C VAL A 11 21.65 15.18 -28.90
N GLY A 12 20.44 15.24 -29.46
CA GLY A 12 19.79 14.08 -30.07
C GLY A 12 20.55 13.52 -31.28
N VAL A 13 21.00 14.39 -32.17
CA VAL A 13 21.79 14.01 -33.38
C VAL A 13 23.18 13.48 -32.99
N VAL A 14 23.82 14.07 -31.97
CA VAL A 14 25.12 13.59 -31.45
C VAL A 14 24.99 12.23 -30.80
N PHE A 15 23.87 11.92 -30.09
CA PHE A 15 23.64 10.60 -29.52
C PHE A 15 23.40 9.52 -30.58
N VAL A 16 22.68 9.85 -31.67
CA VAL A 16 22.48 8.92 -32.80
C VAL A 16 23.79 8.70 -33.58
N LEU A 17 24.59 9.73 -33.76
CA LEU A 17 25.91 9.61 -34.40
C LEU A 17 26.94 8.91 -33.51
N ALA A 18 26.92 9.13 -32.18
CA ALA A 18 27.77 8.41 -31.23
C ALA A 18 27.42 6.92 -31.17
N PHE A 19 26.14 6.57 -31.25
CA PHE A 19 25.68 5.18 -31.30
C PHE A 19 26.09 4.51 -32.62
N ALA A 20 26.04 5.21 -33.75
CA ALA A 20 26.51 4.72 -35.06
C ALA A 20 28.02 4.49 -35.06
N VAL A 21 28.82 5.39 -34.45
CA VAL A 21 30.29 5.28 -34.38
C VAL A 21 30.74 4.16 -33.43
N THR A 22 30.01 3.89 -32.35
CA THR A 22 30.31 2.74 -31.49
C THR A 22 29.96 1.39 -32.11
N LEU A 23 29.00 1.35 -33.04
CA LEU A 23 28.69 0.13 -33.79
C LEU A 23 29.78 -0.23 -34.82
N THR A 24 30.48 0.77 -35.40
CA THR A 24 31.57 0.52 -36.37
C THR A 24 32.87 0.02 -35.73
N GLN A 25 33.03 0.10 -34.42
CA GLN A 25 34.18 -0.47 -33.70
C GLN A 25 34.02 -1.92 -33.26
N PHE A 26 32.83 -2.51 -33.44
CA PHE A 26 32.55 -3.94 -33.17
C PHE A 26 32.50 -4.81 -34.43
N GLU A 27 33.10 -4.35 -35.56
CA GLU A 27 33.22 -5.13 -36.80
C GLU A 27 34.25 -6.25 -36.65
N ASN A 28 33.90 -7.32 -35.93
CA ASN A 28 34.51 -8.63 -36.21
C ASN A 28 33.76 -9.81 -35.56
N GLN A 29 32.45 -9.87 -35.63
CA GLN A 29 31.71 -11.14 -35.45
C GLN A 29 30.17 -10.99 -35.41
N VAL A 30 29.54 -10.14 -36.20
CA VAL A 30 28.09 -10.23 -36.38
C VAL A 30 27.78 -10.10 -37.87
N GLU A 31 27.15 -11.14 -38.39
CA GLU A 31 26.48 -11.15 -39.68
C GLU A 31 25.64 -9.87 -39.84
N SER A 32 25.93 -9.07 -40.89
CA SER A 32 25.29 -7.78 -41.13
C SER A 32 23.78 -7.96 -41.32
N GLN A 33 23.02 -7.78 -40.27
CA GLN A 33 21.61 -7.41 -40.45
C GLN A 33 21.58 -6.01 -41.03
N GLU A 34 21.13 -5.90 -42.27
CA GLU A 34 20.77 -4.62 -42.90
C GLU A 34 19.77 -3.93 -41.95
N ILE A 35 20.22 -2.93 -41.23
CA ILE A 35 19.32 -2.05 -40.47
C ILE A 35 18.45 -1.36 -41.50
N ASP A 36 17.16 -1.68 -41.50
CA ASP A 36 16.18 -1.08 -42.40
C ASP A 36 16.08 0.43 -42.10
N TYR A 37 16.80 1.21 -42.89
CA TYR A 37 16.83 2.69 -42.77
C TYR A 37 15.45 3.32 -42.96
N GLU A 38 14.54 2.67 -43.66
CA GLU A 38 13.16 3.13 -43.86
C GLU A 38 12.34 3.11 -42.56
N VAL A 39 12.59 2.14 -41.66
CA VAL A 39 11.95 2.07 -40.34
C VAL A 39 12.49 3.16 -39.43
N SER A 40 13.80 3.46 -39.49
CA SER A 40 14.40 4.50 -38.69
C SER A 40 13.94 5.93 -39.10
N GLU A 41 13.80 6.17 -40.40
CA GLU A 41 13.30 7.44 -40.94
C GLU A 41 11.82 7.67 -40.57
N LYS A 42 10.97 6.63 -40.66
CA LYS A 42 9.58 6.70 -40.23
C LYS A 42 9.41 6.90 -38.74
N LEU A 43 10.25 6.27 -37.91
CA LEU A 43 10.26 6.50 -36.47
C LEU A 43 10.72 7.93 -36.13
N ILE A 44 11.76 8.43 -36.81
CA ILE A 44 12.26 9.78 -36.58
C ILE A 44 11.26 10.83 -37.06
N THR A 45 10.63 10.65 -38.22
CA THR A 45 9.60 11.57 -38.71
C THR A 45 8.35 11.53 -37.84
N HIS A 46 7.91 10.35 -37.38
CA HIS A 46 6.81 10.24 -36.44
C HIS A 46 7.12 10.90 -35.08
N TRP A 47 8.38 10.81 -34.61
CA TRP A 47 8.83 11.48 -33.41
C TRP A 47 8.89 12.99 -33.57
N LEU A 48 9.41 13.48 -34.73
CA LEU A 48 9.50 14.90 -35.05
C LEU A 48 8.13 15.54 -35.28
N GLU A 49 7.17 14.82 -35.87
CA GLU A 49 5.78 15.28 -35.99
C GLU A 49 5.06 15.37 -34.62
N LYS A 50 5.46 14.56 -33.66
CA LYS A 50 4.89 14.56 -32.31
C LYS A 50 5.57 15.54 -31.35
N TYR A 51 6.78 16.01 -31.70
CA TYR A 51 7.53 16.98 -30.91
C TYR A 51 7.39 18.35 -31.56
N ASP A 52 6.47 19.17 -31.04
CA ASP A 52 6.38 20.60 -31.39
C ASP A 52 7.30 21.41 -30.45
N PRO A 53 8.48 21.87 -30.91
CA PRO A 53 9.39 22.66 -30.09
C PRO A 53 8.82 24.05 -29.74
N SER A 54 7.67 24.43 -30.34
CA SER A 54 6.98 25.69 -30.04
C SER A 54 6.03 25.56 -28.83
N GLU A 55 5.74 24.34 -28.37
CA GLU A 55 4.90 24.12 -27.17
C GLU A 55 5.63 24.58 -25.92
N GLN A 56 5.28 25.75 -25.44
CA GLN A 56 5.73 26.21 -24.13
C GLN A 56 4.89 25.58 -23.06
N THR A 57 5.52 24.84 -22.13
CA THR A 57 4.82 24.17 -21.05
C THR A 57 5.50 24.40 -19.70
N ILE A 58 4.72 24.29 -18.63
CA ILE A 58 5.22 24.21 -17.26
C ILE A 58 4.69 22.92 -16.63
N SER A 59 5.57 22.17 -15.97
CA SER A 59 5.20 20.99 -15.20
C SER A 59 5.26 21.30 -13.70
N VAL A 60 4.18 21.01 -12.98
CA VAL A 60 4.07 21.31 -11.55
C VAL A 60 3.43 20.13 -10.84
N THR A 61 3.93 19.83 -9.64
CA THR A 61 3.31 18.83 -8.75
C THR A 61 2.49 19.54 -7.67
N GLY A 62 1.22 19.18 -7.59
CA GLY A 62 0.34 19.56 -6.50
C GLY A 62 0.19 18.43 -5.51
N SER A 63 -0.09 18.79 -4.26
CA SER A 63 -0.29 17.86 -3.15
C SER A 63 -1.44 18.33 -2.29
N ALA A 64 -2.24 17.39 -1.82
CA ALA A 64 -3.27 17.66 -0.83
C ALA A 64 -3.27 16.54 0.22
N THR A 65 -3.58 16.89 1.47
CA THR A 65 -3.59 15.97 2.61
C THR A 65 -4.85 16.18 3.42
N ALA A 66 -5.47 15.09 3.86
CA ALA A 66 -6.57 15.10 4.81
C ALA A 66 -6.29 14.12 5.95
N SER A 67 -6.75 14.47 7.15
CA SER A 67 -6.79 13.58 8.31
C SER A 67 -8.22 13.12 8.53
N SER A 68 -8.40 11.84 8.84
CA SER A 68 -9.72 11.26 9.11
C SER A 68 -9.64 10.19 10.20
N GLU A 69 -10.64 10.17 11.06
CA GLU A 69 -10.81 9.09 12.02
C GLU A 69 -11.16 7.79 11.27
N PRO A 70 -10.55 6.64 11.63
CA PRO A 70 -10.93 5.35 11.09
C PRO A 70 -12.39 5.02 11.42
N ASP A 71 -13.02 4.22 10.57
CA ASP A 71 -14.41 3.77 10.72
C ASP A 71 -14.53 2.24 10.68
N THR A 72 -13.42 1.54 10.54
CA THR A 72 -13.36 0.08 10.46
C THR A 72 -12.34 -0.44 11.47
N LEU A 73 -12.78 -1.40 12.28
CA LEU A 73 -11.95 -2.18 13.19
C LEU A 73 -11.66 -3.54 12.55
N ILE A 74 -10.38 -3.93 12.54
CA ILE A 74 -9.97 -5.30 12.19
C ILE A 74 -9.34 -5.96 13.39
N VAL A 75 -9.87 -7.12 13.76
CA VAL A 75 -9.33 -7.97 14.82
C VAL A 75 -8.95 -9.32 14.22
N ILE A 76 -7.69 -9.70 14.38
CA ILE A 76 -7.19 -11.01 13.99
C ILE A 76 -6.97 -11.81 15.26
N LEU A 77 -7.80 -12.83 15.46
CA LEU A 77 -7.75 -13.71 16.63
C LEU A 77 -8.04 -15.16 16.22
N GLY A 78 -7.77 -16.09 17.12
CA GLY A 78 -8.01 -17.49 16.77
C GLY A 78 -7.89 -18.45 17.93
N VAL A 79 -7.98 -19.72 17.57
CA VAL A 79 -7.86 -20.85 18.47
C VAL A 79 -6.72 -21.76 18.02
N GLU A 80 -5.81 -22.03 18.91
CA GLU A 80 -4.84 -23.12 18.78
C GLU A 80 -5.20 -24.25 19.76
N SER A 81 -5.10 -25.48 19.28
CA SER A 81 -5.33 -26.67 20.10
C SER A 81 -4.27 -27.72 19.80
N GLU A 82 -3.94 -28.50 20.81
CA GLU A 82 -3.00 -29.62 20.70
C GLU A 82 -3.61 -30.90 21.22
N ALA A 83 -3.28 -32.01 20.55
CA ALA A 83 -3.67 -33.35 20.98
C ALA A 83 -2.70 -34.41 20.41
N LYS A 84 -2.83 -35.64 20.90
CA LYS A 84 -1.98 -36.76 20.44
C LYS A 84 -2.24 -37.13 18.97
N THR A 85 -3.45 -36.89 18.48
CA THR A 85 -3.85 -37.17 17.10
C THR A 85 -4.37 -35.90 16.43
N ALA A 86 -4.18 -35.79 15.10
CA ALA A 86 -4.68 -34.66 14.32
C ALA A 86 -6.21 -34.52 14.43
N ASN A 87 -6.95 -35.65 14.43
CA ASN A 87 -8.40 -35.63 14.53
C ASN A 87 -8.90 -35.11 15.89
N GLU A 88 -8.26 -35.51 16.99
CA GLU A 88 -8.58 -35.00 18.31
C GLU A 88 -8.28 -33.51 18.44
N SER A 89 -7.14 -33.06 17.94
CA SER A 89 -6.77 -31.64 17.92
C SER A 89 -7.76 -30.82 17.10
N LEU A 90 -8.15 -31.32 15.91
CA LEU A 90 -9.16 -30.68 15.07
C LEU A 90 -10.52 -30.59 15.78
N SER A 91 -10.98 -31.67 16.43
CA SER A 91 -12.25 -31.66 17.14
C SER A 91 -12.27 -30.64 18.28
N LYS A 92 -11.19 -30.54 19.06
CA LYS A 92 -11.04 -29.53 20.13
C LYS A 92 -11.06 -28.12 19.56
N ASN A 93 -10.30 -27.89 18.48
CA ASN A 93 -10.23 -26.59 17.82
C ASN A 93 -11.61 -26.14 17.33
N SER A 94 -12.31 -27.02 16.61
CA SER A 94 -13.65 -26.72 16.08
C SER A 94 -14.67 -26.41 17.16
N ALA A 95 -14.63 -27.14 18.29
CA ALA A 95 -15.53 -26.88 19.41
C ALA A 95 -15.29 -25.49 20.03
N SER A 96 -14.02 -25.15 20.29
CA SER A 96 -13.67 -23.84 20.84
C SER A 96 -13.97 -22.71 19.84
N LEU A 97 -13.67 -22.90 18.55
CA LEU A 97 -13.95 -21.90 17.53
C LEU A 97 -15.45 -21.61 17.39
N ASN A 98 -16.30 -22.64 17.41
CA ASN A 98 -17.74 -22.46 17.37
C ASN A 98 -18.26 -21.67 18.60
N SER A 99 -17.67 -21.88 19.78
CA SER A 99 -17.98 -21.08 20.96
C SER A 99 -17.57 -19.62 20.80
N VAL A 100 -16.41 -19.38 20.21
CA VAL A 100 -15.92 -18.02 19.90
C VAL A 100 -16.86 -17.33 18.93
N ILE A 101 -17.20 -17.96 17.79
CA ILE A 101 -18.11 -17.38 16.79
C ILE A 101 -19.49 -17.07 17.40
N SER A 102 -20.03 -17.99 18.21
CA SER A 102 -21.29 -17.76 18.90
C SER A 102 -21.24 -16.57 19.87
N SER A 103 -20.11 -16.40 20.56
CA SER A 103 -19.92 -15.27 21.49
C SER A 103 -19.79 -13.95 20.74
N LEU A 104 -19.08 -13.94 19.61
CA LEU A 104 -18.96 -12.76 18.74
C LEU A 104 -20.33 -12.34 18.20
N SER A 105 -21.13 -13.31 17.74
CA SER A 105 -22.50 -13.05 17.27
C SER A 105 -23.38 -12.46 18.38
N ASN A 106 -23.28 -12.98 19.61
CA ASN A 106 -23.98 -12.41 20.77
C ASN A 106 -23.52 -11.00 21.14
N SER A 107 -22.29 -10.64 20.82
CA SER A 107 -21.74 -9.29 20.94
C SER A 107 -22.14 -8.38 19.75
N GLY A 108 -22.96 -8.93 18.83
CA GLY A 108 -23.51 -8.20 17.69
C GLY A 108 -22.57 -8.11 16.48
N ILE A 109 -21.54 -8.96 16.40
CA ILE A 109 -20.74 -9.12 15.19
C ILE A 109 -21.50 -10.05 14.24
N SER A 110 -21.69 -9.61 13.00
CA SER A 110 -22.34 -10.42 11.98
C SER A 110 -21.45 -11.60 11.55
N GLU A 111 -22.05 -12.70 11.12
CA GLU A 111 -21.28 -13.80 10.52
C GLU A 111 -20.57 -13.35 9.23
N ASP A 112 -21.13 -12.39 8.51
CA ASP A 112 -20.54 -11.82 7.29
C ASP A 112 -19.27 -11.01 7.58
N ASP A 113 -19.13 -10.51 8.82
CA ASP A 113 -17.97 -9.75 9.29
C ASP A 113 -16.81 -10.67 9.75
N VAL A 114 -17.02 -12.00 9.78
CA VAL A 114 -16.07 -12.98 10.29
C VAL A 114 -15.60 -13.89 9.16
N GLN A 115 -14.30 -13.88 8.88
CA GLN A 115 -13.69 -14.70 7.84
C GLN A 115 -12.53 -15.53 8.43
N THR A 116 -12.35 -16.77 7.94
CA THR A 116 -11.13 -17.51 8.24
C THR A 116 -9.97 -16.96 7.43
N SER A 117 -8.97 -16.40 8.12
CA SER A 117 -7.77 -15.88 7.48
C SER A 117 -6.67 -16.94 7.33
N ASN A 118 -6.59 -17.89 8.26
CA ASN A 118 -5.64 -18.99 8.18
C ASN A 118 -6.16 -20.24 8.89
N PHE A 119 -5.89 -21.41 8.29
CA PHE A 119 -6.13 -22.70 8.90
C PHE A 119 -4.94 -23.62 8.63
N SER A 120 -4.40 -24.24 9.69
CA SER A 120 -3.26 -25.14 9.56
C SER A 120 -3.30 -26.27 10.58
N ILE A 121 -2.80 -27.43 10.17
CA ILE A 121 -2.56 -28.60 11.02
C ILE A 121 -1.12 -29.04 10.78
N TYR A 122 -0.35 -29.18 11.85
CA TYR A 122 1.04 -29.65 11.74
C TYR A 122 1.43 -30.55 12.92
N PRO A 123 2.33 -31.53 12.65
CA PRO A 123 2.84 -32.41 13.68
C PRO A 123 3.80 -31.66 14.62
N LEU A 124 3.77 -32.03 15.89
CA LEU A 124 4.69 -31.56 16.91
C LEU A 124 5.74 -32.64 17.20
N TYR A 125 7.00 -32.26 17.23
CA TYR A 125 8.12 -33.14 17.51
C TYR A 125 8.93 -32.62 18.70
N ASP A 126 9.30 -33.53 19.58
CA ASP A 126 10.28 -33.26 20.62
C ASP A 126 11.61 -33.92 20.26
N SER A 127 12.70 -33.26 20.67
CA SER A 127 14.04 -33.79 20.53
C SER A 127 14.45 -34.47 21.85
N ILE A 128 14.63 -35.78 21.82
CA ILE A 128 15.11 -36.56 22.97
C ILE A 128 16.46 -37.18 22.65
N LYS A 129 17.26 -37.46 23.70
CA LYS A 129 18.47 -38.25 23.56
C LYS A 129 18.13 -39.74 23.73
N ASP A 130 18.63 -40.55 22.80
CA ASP A 130 18.62 -42.01 22.96
C ASP A 130 19.63 -42.50 24.00
N SER A 131 19.68 -43.80 24.26
CA SER A 131 20.60 -44.42 25.20
C SER A 131 22.10 -44.23 24.80
N ASP A 132 22.36 -43.96 23.54
CA ASP A 132 23.72 -43.79 23.00
C ASP A 132 24.13 -42.30 22.96
N GLY A 133 23.25 -41.39 23.41
CA GLY A 133 23.47 -39.94 23.46
C GLY A 133 23.17 -39.20 22.18
N ASN A 134 22.60 -39.84 21.15
CA ASN A 134 22.19 -39.19 19.89
C ASN A 134 20.84 -38.54 20.02
N TRP A 135 20.67 -37.39 19.33
CA TRP A 135 19.37 -36.70 19.28
C TRP A 135 18.41 -37.39 18.30
N GLN A 136 17.23 -37.72 18.77
CA GLN A 136 16.12 -38.23 17.95
C GLN A 136 14.92 -37.32 18.07
N GLN A 137 14.21 -37.13 16.96
CA GLN A 137 12.93 -36.43 16.94
C GLN A 137 11.79 -37.45 17.04
N ILE A 138 10.96 -37.30 18.07
CA ILE A 138 9.76 -38.13 18.26
C ILE A 138 8.52 -37.29 18.11
N LEU A 139 7.53 -37.82 17.40
CA LEU A 139 6.22 -37.20 17.27
C LEU A 139 5.51 -37.23 18.63
N THR A 140 5.17 -36.05 19.13
CA THR A 140 4.50 -35.87 20.43
C THR A 140 3.01 -35.56 20.29
N GLY A 141 2.62 -35.01 19.17
CA GLY A 141 1.24 -34.65 18.92
C GLY A 141 1.03 -33.87 17.61
N TYR A 142 -0.12 -33.23 17.54
CA TYR A 142 -0.52 -32.37 16.45
C TYR A 142 -1.09 -31.09 17.01
N ARG A 143 -0.79 -29.99 16.35
CA ARG A 143 -1.37 -28.68 16.62
C ARG A 143 -2.26 -28.27 15.46
N VAL A 144 -3.45 -27.80 15.79
CA VAL A 144 -4.38 -27.15 14.86
C VAL A 144 -4.45 -25.67 15.22
N SER A 145 -4.26 -24.81 14.24
CA SER A 145 -4.44 -23.37 14.37
C SER A 145 -5.51 -22.91 13.39
N ASN A 146 -6.50 -22.18 13.88
CA ASN A 146 -7.56 -21.59 13.08
C ASN A 146 -7.68 -20.12 13.48
N ILE A 147 -7.38 -19.24 12.53
CA ILE A 147 -7.33 -17.79 12.73
C ILE A 147 -8.47 -17.14 11.96
N LEU A 148 -9.22 -16.31 12.66
CA LEU A 148 -10.29 -15.50 12.11
C LEU A 148 -9.81 -14.06 11.93
N SER A 149 -10.30 -13.41 10.89
CA SER A 149 -10.28 -11.98 10.69
C SER A 149 -11.71 -11.47 10.88
N ILE A 150 -11.89 -10.55 11.80
CA ILE A 150 -13.15 -9.87 12.08
C ILE A 150 -13.01 -8.45 11.59
N GLN A 151 -13.93 -8.03 10.72
CA GLN A 151 -13.97 -6.66 10.23
C GLN A 151 -15.32 -6.05 10.57
N THR A 152 -15.34 -4.92 11.30
CA THR A 152 -16.58 -4.32 11.76
C THR A 152 -16.45 -2.80 11.92
N GLU A 153 -17.57 -2.09 11.80
CA GLU A 153 -17.66 -0.65 12.06
C GLU A 153 -17.76 -0.30 13.55
N LYS A 154 -17.82 -1.31 14.43
CA LYS A 154 -17.93 -1.14 15.88
C LYS A 154 -16.56 -0.87 16.54
N ILE A 155 -15.92 0.21 16.14
CA ILE A 155 -14.56 0.55 16.58
C ILE A 155 -14.43 0.69 18.11
N ASP A 156 -15.44 1.27 18.77
CA ASP A 156 -15.44 1.47 20.22
C ASP A 156 -15.59 0.17 21.02
N SER A 157 -15.97 -0.93 20.35
CA SER A 157 -16.22 -2.23 20.97
C SER A 157 -15.00 -3.17 20.89
N ALA A 158 -13.84 -2.69 20.48
CA ALA A 158 -12.64 -3.52 20.27
C ALA A 158 -12.29 -4.36 21.53
N GLY A 159 -12.29 -3.74 22.71
CA GLY A 159 -12.02 -4.42 23.97
C GLY A 159 -13.07 -5.50 24.29
N ASP A 160 -14.35 -5.17 24.14
CA ASP A 160 -15.45 -6.09 24.44
C ASP A 160 -15.45 -7.31 23.48
N ILE A 161 -15.13 -7.09 22.21
CA ILE A 161 -14.99 -8.15 21.19
C ILE A 161 -13.89 -9.13 21.58
N ILE A 162 -12.71 -8.61 21.97
CA ILE A 162 -11.58 -9.42 22.38
C ILE A 162 -11.89 -10.19 23.67
N ASP A 163 -12.45 -9.52 24.66
CA ASP A 163 -12.81 -10.14 25.94
C ASP A 163 -13.85 -11.25 25.75
N ALA A 164 -14.85 -11.03 24.90
CA ALA A 164 -15.86 -12.03 24.56
C ALA A 164 -15.24 -13.25 23.86
N ALA A 165 -14.34 -13.02 22.90
CA ALA A 165 -13.65 -14.08 22.18
C ALA A 165 -12.74 -14.90 23.11
N VAL A 166 -11.90 -14.24 23.91
CA VAL A 166 -10.95 -14.90 24.83
C VAL A 166 -11.71 -15.69 25.91
N SER A 167 -12.78 -15.14 26.50
CA SER A 167 -13.61 -15.81 27.49
C SER A 167 -14.32 -17.05 26.93
N SER A 168 -14.51 -17.11 25.61
CA SER A 168 -15.18 -18.21 24.90
C SER A 168 -14.22 -19.22 24.28
N GLY A 169 -12.90 -19.05 24.46
CA GLY A 169 -11.90 -20.04 24.07
C GLY A 169 -10.92 -19.60 23.02
N ALA A 170 -10.95 -18.36 22.55
CA ALA A 170 -9.85 -17.80 21.78
C ALA A 170 -8.61 -17.71 22.68
N ASN A 171 -7.48 -18.24 22.20
CA ASN A 171 -6.22 -18.23 22.94
C ASN A 171 -5.09 -17.60 22.15
N ARG A 172 -5.44 -16.93 21.06
CA ARG A 172 -4.53 -16.18 20.19
C ARG A 172 -5.20 -14.90 19.72
N VAL A 173 -4.53 -13.79 19.91
CA VAL A 173 -4.87 -12.49 19.35
C VAL A 173 -3.62 -11.96 18.65
N ASP A 174 -3.66 -11.91 17.33
CA ASP A 174 -2.48 -11.60 16.52
C ASP A 174 -2.38 -10.11 16.20
N ASN A 175 -3.52 -9.49 15.91
CA ASN A 175 -3.54 -8.07 15.53
C ASN A 175 -4.88 -7.42 15.90
N VAL A 176 -4.79 -6.16 16.24
CA VAL A 176 -5.93 -5.23 16.33
C VAL A 176 -5.52 -3.97 15.61
N SER A 177 -6.24 -3.61 14.57
CA SER A 177 -5.98 -2.41 13.77
C SER A 177 -7.26 -1.67 13.44
N PHE A 178 -7.11 -0.39 13.26
CA PHE A 178 -8.16 0.51 12.82
C PHE A 178 -7.78 1.03 11.46
N GLN A 179 -8.75 1.19 10.57
CA GLN A 179 -8.52 1.70 9.22
C GLN A 179 -9.76 2.41 8.70
N LEU A 180 -9.58 3.16 7.62
CA LEU A 180 -10.70 3.68 6.85
C LEU A 180 -11.32 2.58 6.02
N SER A 181 -12.65 2.57 5.91
CA SER A 181 -13.35 1.75 4.93
C SER A 181 -12.99 2.16 3.51
N ASP A 182 -13.09 1.23 2.55
CA ASP A 182 -12.80 1.50 1.15
C ASP A 182 -13.66 2.66 0.61
N ASP A 183 -14.93 2.72 0.99
CA ASP A 183 -15.86 3.78 0.59
C ASP A 183 -15.42 5.15 1.11
N LYS A 184 -15.03 5.23 2.39
CA LYS A 184 -14.58 6.48 3.00
C LYS A 184 -13.23 6.92 2.43
N LEU A 185 -12.32 5.97 2.22
CA LEU A 185 -11.04 6.22 1.59
C LEU A 185 -11.22 6.78 0.16
N GLN A 186 -12.14 6.17 -0.62
CA GLN A 186 -12.45 6.63 -1.97
C GLN A 186 -13.01 8.06 -1.95
N GLN A 187 -13.96 8.36 -1.07
CA GLN A 187 -14.55 9.70 -0.96
C GLN A 187 -13.50 10.77 -0.61
N ILE A 188 -12.59 10.44 0.32
CA ILE A 188 -11.49 11.35 0.70
C ILE A 188 -10.54 11.54 -0.48
N SER A 189 -10.15 10.46 -1.16
CA SER A 189 -9.25 10.50 -2.32
C SER A 189 -9.81 11.35 -3.44
N ASP A 190 -11.10 11.22 -3.78
CA ASP A 190 -11.75 12.01 -4.82
C ASP A 190 -11.69 13.51 -4.52
N ASN A 191 -11.87 13.90 -3.26
CA ASN A 191 -11.75 15.30 -2.83
C ASN A 191 -10.29 15.78 -2.90
N LEU A 192 -9.36 14.94 -2.44
CA LEU A 192 -7.93 15.28 -2.43
C LEU A 192 -7.37 15.45 -3.84
N ILE A 193 -7.84 14.69 -4.83
CA ILE A 193 -7.47 14.89 -6.23
C ILE A 193 -7.81 16.30 -6.70
N ALA A 194 -9.03 16.78 -6.41
CA ALA A 194 -9.44 18.13 -6.77
C ALA A 194 -8.58 19.19 -6.09
N ASP A 195 -8.30 19.02 -4.80
CA ASP A 195 -7.47 19.94 -4.03
C ASP A 195 -6.00 19.96 -4.49
N ALA A 196 -5.45 18.78 -4.83
CA ALA A 196 -4.10 18.66 -5.36
C ALA A 196 -3.97 19.31 -6.75
N ILE A 197 -4.99 19.21 -7.62
CA ILE A 197 -5.02 19.93 -8.90
C ILE A 197 -5.07 21.44 -8.68
N ASN A 198 -5.86 21.90 -7.72
CA ASN A 198 -5.93 23.32 -7.36
C ASN A 198 -4.58 23.84 -6.83
N ASP A 199 -3.91 23.07 -5.98
CA ASP A 199 -2.56 23.40 -5.48
C ASP A 199 -1.54 23.47 -6.62
N ALA A 200 -1.53 22.48 -7.55
CA ALA A 200 -0.68 22.51 -8.74
C ALA A 200 -0.93 23.76 -9.59
N THR A 201 -2.21 24.11 -9.81
CA THR A 201 -2.60 25.28 -10.58
C THR A 201 -2.11 26.58 -9.94
N GLN A 202 -2.32 26.74 -8.64
CA GLN A 202 -1.85 27.92 -7.90
C GLN A 202 -0.31 28.02 -7.91
N LYS A 203 0.40 26.90 -7.79
CA LYS A 203 1.87 26.89 -7.90
C LYS A 203 2.34 27.30 -9.29
N ALA A 204 1.69 26.79 -10.34
CA ALA A 204 1.99 27.18 -11.71
C ALA A 204 1.76 28.67 -11.95
N GLU A 205 0.61 29.21 -11.53
CA GLU A 205 0.29 30.64 -11.65
C GLU A 205 1.33 31.51 -10.93
N LYS A 206 1.67 31.16 -9.68
CA LYS A 206 2.69 31.88 -8.91
C LYS A 206 4.06 31.88 -9.58
N ALA A 207 4.43 30.77 -10.24
CA ALA A 207 5.69 30.66 -10.97
C ALA A 207 5.71 31.47 -12.28
N LEU A 208 4.55 31.62 -12.93
CA LEU A 208 4.42 32.28 -14.22
C LEU A 208 4.35 33.82 -14.13
N VAL A 209 3.85 34.36 -13.02
CA VAL A 209 3.72 35.84 -12.82
C VAL A 209 5.03 36.57 -13.04
N PRO A 210 6.20 36.22 -12.45
CA PRO A 210 7.46 36.91 -12.70
C PRO A 210 7.97 36.80 -14.14
N LEU A 211 7.53 35.75 -14.86
CA LEU A 211 7.91 35.48 -16.23
C LEU A 211 7.01 36.19 -17.26
N LYS A 212 5.97 36.90 -16.78
CA LYS A 212 4.93 37.51 -17.63
C LYS A 212 4.28 36.51 -18.57
N GLN A 213 4.03 35.31 -18.05
CA GLN A 213 3.35 34.23 -18.75
C GLN A 213 2.06 33.84 -18.00
N LYS A 214 1.18 33.14 -18.71
CA LYS A 214 -0.11 32.65 -18.19
C LYS A 214 -0.38 31.24 -18.66
N ILE A 215 -1.19 30.50 -17.90
CA ILE A 215 -1.74 29.22 -18.31
C ILE A 215 -2.79 29.46 -19.41
N VAL A 216 -2.72 28.67 -20.48
CA VAL A 216 -3.69 28.72 -21.59
C VAL A 216 -4.41 27.40 -21.81
N GLY A 217 -3.97 26.32 -21.14
CA GLY A 217 -4.59 25.01 -21.21
C GLY A 217 -3.86 23.98 -20.39
N VAL A 218 -4.41 22.77 -20.35
CA VAL A 218 -3.82 21.61 -19.70
C VAL A 218 -3.36 20.64 -20.78
N LYS A 219 -2.09 20.22 -20.72
CA LYS A 219 -1.52 19.21 -21.61
C LYS A 219 -1.74 17.79 -21.09
N SER A 220 -1.45 17.58 -19.82
CA SER A 220 -1.63 16.28 -19.17
C SER A 220 -1.80 16.44 -17.66
N VAL A 221 -2.53 15.48 -17.07
CA VAL A 221 -2.65 15.29 -15.64
C VAL A 221 -2.28 13.84 -15.35
N ILE A 222 -1.38 13.63 -14.41
CA ILE A 222 -0.99 12.31 -13.92
C ILE A 222 -1.31 12.29 -12.44
N ILE A 223 -2.24 11.42 -12.04
CA ILE A 223 -2.60 11.19 -10.66
C ILE A 223 -1.70 10.07 -10.16
N HIS A 224 -1.02 10.32 -9.03
CA HIS A 224 -0.19 9.32 -8.39
C HIS A 224 -1.03 8.62 -7.31
N ASP A 225 -1.65 7.50 -7.69
CA ASP A 225 -2.54 6.70 -6.82
C ASP A 225 -1.78 5.96 -5.70
N ASN A 226 -0.72 6.55 -5.16
CA ASN A 226 -0.08 6.03 -3.96
C ASN A 226 -0.82 6.53 -2.71
N VAL A 227 -2.09 6.13 -2.58
CA VAL A 227 -2.84 6.30 -1.33
C VAL A 227 -2.31 5.26 -0.35
N MET A 228 -1.14 5.50 0.22
CA MET A 228 -0.69 4.74 1.38
C MET A 228 -1.04 5.56 2.62
N PRO A 229 -1.93 5.06 3.49
CA PRO A 229 -2.13 5.69 4.78
C PRO A 229 -0.78 5.68 5.51
N TYR A 230 -0.28 6.86 5.80
CA TYR A 230 0.90 7.03 6.63
C TYR A 230 0.44 6.93 8.10
N TYR A 231 0.77 5.82 8.73
CA TYR A 231 0.60 5.68 10.17
C TYR A 231 1.71 6.47 10.83
N ASP A 232 1.38 7.66 11.30
CA ASP A 232 2.28 8.37 12.21
C ASP A 232 2.34 7.55 13.50
N SER A 233 3.49 6.92 13.73
CA SER A 233 3.71 6.20 14.99
C SER A 233 3.58 7.20 16.12
N PRO A 234 2.62 7.06 17.04
CA PRO A 234 2.43 8.03 18.10
C PRO A 234 3.74 8.19 18.84
N MET A 235 4.34 9.39 18.78
CA MET A 235 5.40 9.81 19.69
C MET A 235 4.93 9.42 21.09
N ARG A 236 5.71 8.58 21.77
CA ARG A 236 5.47 8.14 23.15
C ARG A 236 5.03 9.32 23.99
N ALA A 237 3.73 9.52 24.14
CA ALA A 237 3.22 10.33 25.21
C ALA A 237 3.71 9.66 26.49
N SER A 238 4.54 10.34 27.24
CA SER A 238 4.99 9.90 28.57
C SER A 238 3.74 9.73 29.42
N PHE A 239 3.34 8.48 29.62
CA PHE A 239 2.28 8.09 30.55
C PHE A 239 2.83 8.30 31.98
N ASP A 240 2.73 9.54 32.46
CA ASP A 240 2.95 9.85 33.85
C ASP A 240 1.58 9.82 34.56
N GLY A 241 1.30 8.75 35.27
CA GLY A 241 0.26 8.72 36.30
C GLY A 241 -1.11 8.14 35.94
N PHE A 242 -1.20 6.88 35.58
CA PHE A 242 -2.47 6.14 35.77
C PHE A 242 -2.41 5.35 37.09
N ALA A 243 -3.25 5.79 38.04
CA ALA A 243 -3.54 5.01 39.25
C ALA A 243 -4.14 3.65 38.83
N GLU A 244 -3.70 2.61 39.51
CA GLU A 244 -4.24 1.23 39.47
C GLU A 244 -5.75 1.23 39.80
N SER A 245 -6.58 1.49 38.77
CA SER A 245 -7.99 1.14 38.81
C SER A 245 -8.17 -0.11 37.95
N SER A 246 -8.86 -1.10 38.50
CA SER A 246 -9.17 -2.37 37.89
C SER A 246 -9.78 -2.22 36.49
N MET A 247 -8.94 -2.10 35.45
CA MET A 247 -9.39 -2.14 34.06
C MET A 247 -9.76 -3.57 33.71
N LYS A 248 -11.01 -3.81 33.37
CA LYS A 248 -11.52 -5.13 32.95
C LYS A 248 -11.10 -5.48 31.52
N SER A 249 -10.70 -4.54 30.72
CA SER A 249 -10.27 -4.70 29.33
C SER A 249 -9.01 -3.90 29.03
N ALA A 250 -8.21 -4.35 28.07
CA ALA A 250 -7.05 -3.63 27.58
C ALA A 250 -7.50 -2.32 26.89
N PRO A 251 -6.92 -1.12 27.23
CA PRO A 251 -7.26 0.11 26.55
C PRO A 251 -6.72 0.04 25.11
N ILE A 252 -7.63 0.02 24.14
CA ILE A 252 -7.32 0.00 22.72
C ILE A 252 -7.83 1.32 22.15
N MET A 253 -6.94 2.12 21.56
CA MET A 253 -7.24 3.46 21.04
C MET A 253 -6.94 3.51 19.55
N SER A 254 -7.88 4.09 18.79
CA SER A 254 -7.65 4.50 17.40
C SER A 254 -6.95 5.85 17.35
N GLY A 255 -6.10 6.08 16.35
CA GLY A 255 -5.59 7.40 16.00
C GLY A 255 -6.18 7.84 14.67
N ASP A 256 -6.01 9.10 14.29
CA ASP A 256 -6.38 9.58 12.97
C ASP A 256 -5.43 9.04 11.91
N GLU A 257 -5.97 8.75 10.72
CA GLU A 257 -5.18 8.39 9.53
C GLU A 257 -4.98 9.60 8.64
N GLU A 258 -3.75 9.80 8.17
CA GLU A 258 -3.42 10.86 7.23
C GLU A 258 -3.33 10.29 5.80
N ILE A 259 -4.12 10.87 4.91
CA ILE A 259 -4.19 10.50 3.50
C ILE A 259 -3.61 11.63 2.67
N THR A 260 -2.65 11.32 1.81
CA THR A 260 -2.02 12.31 0.91
C THR A 260 -2.16 11.86 -0.54
N THR A 261 -2.59 12.79 -1.39
CA THR A 261 -2.65 12.61 -2.84
C THR A 261 -1.72 13.58 -3.53
N ASN A 262 -0.98 13.10 -4.52
CA ASN A 262 -0.10 13.91 -5.36
C ASN A 262 -0.54 13.84 -6.82
N VAL A 263 -0.53 14.99 -7.50
CA VAL A 263 -0.82 15.05 -8.94
C VAL A 263 0.28 15.82 -9.65
N SER A 264 0.69 15.34 -10.82
CA SER A 264 1.59 16.07 -11.72
C SER A 264 0.77 16.63 -12.86
N VAL A 265 0.80 17.96 -13.02
CA VAL A 265 0.07 18.66 -14.09
C VAL A 265 1.05 19.36 -15.00
N VAL A 266 0.87 19.16 -16.30
CA VAL A 266 1.59 19.89 -17.34
C VAL A 266 0.63 20.87 -18.00
N PHE A 267 0.91 22.15 -17.88
CA PHE A 267 0.12 23.22 -18.48
C PHE A 267 0.79 23.76 -19.71
N TYR A 268 -0.03 24.11 -20.73
CA TYR A 268 0.39 24.97 -21.81
C TYR A 268 0.44 26.42 -21.32
N ILE A 269 1.48 27.15 -21.71
CA ILE A 269 1.71 28.55 -21.30
C ILE A 269 1.92 29.44 -22.50
N SER A 270 1.57 30.73 -22.35
CA SER A 270 1.87 31.76 -23.35
C SER A 270 2.24 33.08 -22.69
N GLN A 271 2.80 34.01 -23.44
CA GLN A 271 2.99 35.38 -22.97
C GLN A 271 1.63 36.02 -22.64
N GLN A 272 1.60 36.90 -21.63
CA GLN A 272 0.44 37.68 -21.27
C GLN A 272 0.12 38.72 -22.36
#